data_077d0f1666395311aba2028a40b174fd
#
_entry.id   077d0f1666395311aba2028a40b174fd
#
_cell.length_a   1.000
_cell.length_b   1.000
_cell.length_c   1.000
_cell.angle_alpha   90.00
_cell.angle_beta   90.00
_cell.angle_gamma   90.00
#
_symmetry.space_group_name_H-M   'P 1'
#
loop_
_entity.id
_entity.type
_entity.pdbx_description
1 polymer ?
#
loop_
_entity_poly.entity_id
_entity_poly.type
_entity_poly.pdbx_seq_one_letter_code
_entity_poly.pdbx_strand_id
1 'polypeptide(L)'
;LAELDAKSKALAIEKERLSKSAQRLQELEDLIAAKEAAMKKLKDTLSKALNGFEGKGLTVEQKNGKVYVSMENKLLFNSGSWAVGSEGKKAVVEVAKVLGDNPDIAVLIEGHTDDDGFKGSGPIADNWDLSTKRATAIVAILSENKKVNKQNLTAAGRSEYAPLMSNATAEGKAKNRRIEIILTPRLDEISKMLNEF
;
A
#
# COMPACT_ATOMS: atom_id res chain seq x y z
N LEU A 1 -0.40 -52.25 -33.38
CA LEU A 1 -1.02 -52.37 -32.05
C LEU A 1 -0.19 -51.70 -30.97
N ALA A 2 1.07 -52.01 -30.79
CA ALA A 2 1.96 -51.42 -29.74
C ALA A 2 2.10 -49.88 -29.87
N GLU A 3 2.22 -49.35 -31.09
CA GLU A 3 2.32 -47.91 -31.33
C GLU A 3 1.00 -47.16 -30.98
N LEU A 4 -0.13 -47.80 -31.27
CA LEU A 4 -1.46 -47.26 -30.95
C LEU A 4 -1.66 -47.18 -29.40
N ASP A 5 -1.24 -48.25 -28.73
CA ASP A 5 -1.30 -48.30 -27.22
C ASP A 5 -0.38 -47.26 -26.58
N ALA A 6 0.85 -47.07 -27.10
CA ALA A 6 1.74 -46.03 -26.65
C ALA A 6 1.17 -44.62 -26.84
N LYS A 7 0.58 -44.34 -28.01
CA LYS A 7 -0.07 -43.04 -28.28
C LYS A 7 -1.29 -42.82 -27.41
N SER A 8 -2.08 -43.85 -27.14
CA SER A 8 -3.25 -43.76 -26.23
C SER A 8 -2.85 -43.45 -24.82
N LYS A 9 -1.79 -44.08 -24.28
CA LYS A 9 -1.24 -43.80 -22.97
C LYS A 9 -0.68 -42.38 -22.88
N ALA A 10 0.08 -41.93 -23.88
CA ALA A 10 0.61 -40.57 -23.92
C ALA A 10 -0.53 -39.53 -23.93
N LEU A 11 -1.59 -39.77 -24.74
CA LEU A 11 -2.74 -38.88 -24.76
C LEU A 11 -3.48 -38.82 -23.44
N ALA A 12 -3.61 -39.95 -22.71
CA ALA A 12 -4.25 -40.00 -21.39
C ALA A 12 -3.45 -39.19 -20.37
N ILE A 13 -2.11 -39.31 -20.39
CA ILE A 13 -1.24 -38.55 -19.50
C ILE A 13 -1.36 -37.03 -19.78
N GLU A 14 -1.32 -36.66 -21.06
CA GLU A 14 -1.43 -35.25 -21.45
C GLU A 14 -2.81 -34.66 -21.12
N LYS A 15 -3.88 -35.42 -21.28
CA LYS A 15 -5.23 -35.04 -20.87
C LYS A 15 -5.34 -34.80 -19.36
N GLU A 16 -4.74 -35.69 -18.56
CA GLU A 16 -4.69 -35.53 -17.10
C GLU A 16 -3.91 -34.28 -16.71
N ARG A 17 -2.75 -34.03 -17.35
CA ARG A 17 -1.94 -32.84 -17.15
C ARG A 17 -2.68 -31.55 -17.47
N LEU A 18 -3.38 -31.53 -18.62
CA LEU A 18 -4.21 -30.39 -19.02
C LEU A 18 -5.36 -30.15 -18.03
N SER A 19 -6.02 -31.22 -17.56
CA SER A 19 -7.08 -31.11 -16.55
C SER A 19 -6.57 -30.51 -15.23
N LYS A 20 -5.41 -30.97 -14.74
CA LYS A 20 -4.77 -30.42 -13.54
C LYS A 20 -4.38 -28.95 -13.73
N SER A 21 -3.83 -28.59 -14.88
CA SER A 21 -3.48 -27.19 -15.19
C SER A 21 -4.72 -26.30 -15.26
N ALA A 22 -5.80 -26.76 -15.85
CA ALA A 22 -7.06 -26.01 -15.92
C ALA A 22 -7.67 -25.78 -14.53
N GLN A 23 -7.69 -26.82 -13.70
CA GLN A 23 -8.16 -26.71 -12.31
C GLN A 23 -7.33 -25.67 -11.53
N ARG A 24 -6.02 -25.71 -11.68
CA ARG A 24 -5.11 -24.80 -11.00
C ARG A 24 -5.24 -23.34 -11.46
N LEU A 25 -5.47 -23.14 -12.76
CA LEU A 25 -5.80 -21.80 -13.28
C LEU A 25 -7.07 -21.26 -12.62
N GLN A 26 -8.12 -22.08 -12.50
CA GLN A 26 -9.36 -21.67 -11.86
C GLN A 26 -9.15 -21.30 -10.39
N GLU A 27 -8.38 -22.10 -9.65
CA GLU A 27 -8.04 -21.82 -8.24
C GLU A 27 -7.28 -20.48 -8.09
N LEU A 28 -6.36 -20.19 -9.02
CA LEU A 28 -5.63 -18.90 -9.04
C LEU A 28 -6.55 -17.73 -9.37
N GLU A 29 -7.43 -17.87 -10.36
CA GLU A 29 -8.42 -16.85 -10.73
C GLU A 29 -9.35 -16.54 -9.54
N ASP A 30 -9.87 -17.57 -8.87
CA ASP A 30 -10.74 -17.42 -7.69
C ASP A 30 -10.01 -16.71 -6.54
N LEU A 31 -8.74 -17.04 -6.31
CA LEU A 31 -7.91 -16.42 -5.27
C LEU A 31 -7.64 -14.94 -5.59
N ILE A 32 -7.32 -14.61 -6.84
CA ILE A 32 -7.13 -13.23 -7.29
C ILE A 32 -8.42 -12.43 -7.10
N ALA A 33 -9.56 -12.97 -7.54
CA ALA A 33 -10.85 -12.31 -7.38
C ALA A 33 -11.22 -12.06 -5.92
N ALA A 34 -10.93 -13.03 -5.03
CA ALA A 34 -11.13 -12.88 -3.59
C ALA A 34 -10.24 -11.77 -2.99
N LYS A 35 -8.97 -11.68 -3.40
CA LYS A 35 -8.04 -10.62 -2.97
C LYS A 35 -8.49 -9.25 -3.46
N GLU A 36 -8.94 -9.12 -4.71
CA GLU A 36 -9.49 -7.87 -5.24
C GLU A 36 -10.75 -7.41 -4.50
N ALA A 37 -11.67 -8.33 -4.21
CA ALA A 37 -12.86 -8.03 -3.42
C ALA A 37 -12.53 -7.60 -1.99
N ALA A 38 -11.54 -8.23 -1.36
CA ALA A 38 -11.05 -7.83 -0.03
C ALA A 38 -10.44 -6.42 -0.04
N MET A 39 -9.65 -6.07 -1.07
CA MET A 39 -9.07 -4.73 -1.20
C MET A 39 -10.13 -3.66 -1.46
N LYS A 40 -11.16 -3.97 -2.25
CA LYS A 40 -12.31 -3.08 -2.44
C LYS A 40 -13.05 -2.82 -1.12
N LYS A 41 -13.33 -3.87 -0.36
CA LYS A 41 -13.95 -3.76 0.97
C LYS A 41 -13.09 -2.92 1.93
N LEU A 42 -11.77 -3.13 1.94
CA LEU A 42 -10.82 -2.36 2.72
C LEU A 42 -10.86 -0.87 2.35
N LYS A 43 -10.81 -0.56 1.04
CA LYS A 43 -10.95 0.82 0.52
C LYS A 43 -12.24 1.46 1.00
N ASP A 44 -13.38 0.77 0.88
CA ASP A 44 -14.68 1.31 1.27
C ASP A 44 -14.78 1.53 2.79
N THR A 45 -14.17 0.64 3.59
CA THR A 45 -14.08 0.78 5.04
C THR A 45 -13.24 1.99 5.43
N LEU A 46 -12.06 2.17 4.80
CA LEU A 46 -11.20 3.32 5.01
C LEU A 46 -11.88 4.63 4.59
N SER A 47 -12.54 4.68 3.44
CA SER A 47 -13.26 5.85 2.98
C SER A 47 -14.35 6.27 3.98
N LYS A 48 -15.08 5.29 4.56
CA LYS A 48 -16.08 5.57 5.61
C LYS A 48 -15.45 6.10 6.89
N ALA A 49 -14.37 5.46 7.36
CA ALA A 49 -13.68 5.87 8.60
C ALA A 49 -13.03 7.25 8.47
N LEU A 50 -12.59 7.62 7.27
CA LEU A 50 -11.86 8.85 6.98
C LEU A 50 -12.73 9.96 6.36
N ASN A 51 -14.04 9.75 6.21
CA ASN A 51 -14.97 10.71 5.58
C ASN A 51 -14.90 12.12 6.18
N GLY A 52 -14.68 12.23 7.50
CA GLY A 52 -14.51 13.53 8.18
C GLY A 52 -13.26 14.33 7.78
N PHE A 53 -12.33 13.71 7.04
CA PHE A 53 -11.09 14.31 6.56
C PHE A 53 -11.08 14.52 5.03
N GLU A 54 -12.08 14.02 4.30
CA GLU A 54 -12.24 14.29 2.86
C GLU A 54 -12.39 15.80 2.61
N GLY A 55 -11.78 16.28 1.53
CA GLY A 55 -11.72 17.72 1.23
C GLY A 55 -10.71 18.52 2.06
N LYS A 56 -10.10 17.92 3.11
CA LYS A 56 -9.05 18.54 3.92
C LYS A 56 -7.64 18.10 3.52
N GLY A 57 -7.49 17.51 2.34
CA GLY A 57 -6.21 17.01 1.84
C GLY A 57 -5.98 15.53 2.13
N LEU A 58 -7.04 14.74 2.32
CA LEU A 58 -7.01 13.28 2.42
C LEU A 58 -7.82 12.67 1.28
N THR A 59 -7.27 11.65 0.63
CA THR A 59 -7.94 10.83 -0.39
C THR A 59 -7.69 9.36 -0.14
N VAL A 60 -8.67 8.51 -0.53
CA VAL A 60 -8.56 7.04 -0.46
C VAL A 60 -8.88 6.48 -1.84
N GLU A 61 -7.89 5.88 -2.47
CA GLU A 61 -8.01 5.36 -3.84
C GLU A 61 -7.57 3.89 -3.91
N GLN A 62 -8.19 3.14 -4.82
CA GLN A 62 -7.73 1.80 -5.18
C GLN A 62 -7.10 1.84 -6.57
N LYS A 63 -5.86 1.37 -6.70
CA LYS A 63 -5.12 1.33 -7.95
C LYS A 63 -4.17 0.14 -7.96
N ASN A 64 -4.15 -0.61 -9.08
CA ASN A 64 -3.24 -1.74 -9.27
C ASN A 64 -3.28 -2.77 -8.11
N GLY A 65 -4.48 -3.13 -7.65
CA GLY A 65 -4.67 -4.11 -6.58
C GLY A 65 -4.22 -3.64 -5.19
N LYS A 66 -3.90 -2.36 -5.01
CA LYS A 66 -3.50 -1.74 -3.74
C LYS A 66 -4.46 -0.63 -3.37
N VAL A 67 -4.54 -0.30 -2.07
CA VAL A 67 -5.26 0.88 -1.59
C VAL A 67 -4.24 1.93 -1.13
N TYR A 68 -4.44 3.15 -1.60
CA TYR A 68 -3.62 4.32 -1.27
C TYR A 68 -4.44 5.27 -0.40
N VAL A 69 -3.94 5.56 0.78
CA VAL A 69 -4.44 6.64 1.63
C VAL A 69 -3.42 7.77 1.54
N SER A 70 -3.73 8.80 0.74
CA SER A 70 -2.87 9.96 0.54
C SER A 70 -3.30 11.09 1.45
N MET A 71 -2.35 11.68 2.17
CA MET A 71 -2.56 12.77 3.12
C MET A 71 -1.58 13.91 2.82
N GLU A 72 -2.12 15.08 2.46
CA GLU A 72 -1.30 16.28 2.26
C GLU A 72 -0.61 16.71 3.56
N ASN A 73 0.60 17.22 3.43
CA ASN A 73 1.39 17.66 4.60
C ASN A 73 0.68 18.68 5.48
N LYS A 74 -0.14 19.58 4.89
CA LYS A 74 -0.89 20.59 5.67
C LYS A 74 -1.87 19.99 6.67
N LEU A 75 -2.36 18.75 6.42
CA LEU A 75 -3.21 18.02 7.36
C LEU A 75 -2.37 17.41 8.50
N LEU A 76 -1.16 16.96 8.18
CA LEU A 76 -0.34 16.13 9.08
C LEU A 76 0.66 16.94 9.89
N PHE A 77 1.34 17.91 9.26
CA PHE A 77 2.53 18.55 9.83
C PHE A 77 2.47 20.08 9.69
N ASN A 78 3.14 20.76 10.62
CA ASN A 78 3.50 22.17 10.42
C ASN A 78 4.66 22.27 9.43
N SER A 79 4.83 23.46 8.82
CA SER A 79 5.91 23.71 7.84
C SER A 79 7.28 23.36 8.43
N GLY A 80 8.10 22.63 7.68
CA GLY A 80 9.43 22.17 8.10
C GLY A 80 9.46 21.15 9.23
N SER A 81 8.31 20.78 9.79
CA SER A 81 8.20 19.83 10.90
C SER A 81 7.97 18.41 10.44
N TRP A 82 8.35 17.45 11.27
CA TRP A 82 7.97 16.03 11.20
C TRP A 82 7.07 15.60 12.36
N ALA A 83 6.80 16.50 13.31
CA ALA A 83 5.86 16.25 14.40
C ALA A 83 4.43 16.32 13.88
N VAL A 84 3.68 15.22 14.05
CA VAL A 84 2.29 15.13 13.58
C VAL A 84 1.37 15.96 14.46
N GLY A 85 0.59 16.83 13.82
CA GLY A 85 -0.42 17.66 14.49
C GLY A 85 -1.63 16.85 14.96
N SER A 86 -2.48 17.45 15.78
CA SER A 86 -3.63 16.78 16.41
C SER A 86 -4.63 16.22 15.39
N GLU A 87 -4.96 16.97 14.34
CA GLU A 87 -5.89 16.53 13.28
C GLU A 87 -5.29 15.38 12.45
N GLY A 88 -4.02 15.50 12.09
CA GLY A 88 -3.30 14.41 11.40
C GLY A 88 -3.24 13.15 12.26
N LYS A 89 -2.96 13.27 13.56
CA LYS A 89 -2.96 12.13 14.49
C LYS A 89 -4.32 11.44 14.53
N LYS A 90 -5.44 12.19 14.55
CA LYS A 90 -6.79 11.60 14.51
C LYS A 90 -7.00 10.77 13.24
N ALA A 91 -6.65 11.31 12.07
CA ALA A 91 -6.77 10.58 10.81
C ALA A 91 -5.96 9.29 10.81
N VAL A 92 -4.69 9.32 11.25
CA VAL A 92 -3.81 8.15 11.32
C VAL A 92 -4.32 7.12 12.33
N VAL A 93 -4.91 7.54 13.44
CA VAL A 93 -5.55 6.64 14.43
C VAL A 93 -6.74 5.90 13.83
N GLU A 94 -7.57 6.56 12.99
CA GLU A 94 -8.67 5.87 12.30
C GLU A 94 -8.12 4.82 11.29
N VAL A 95 -7.05 5.14 10.56
CA VAL A 95 -6.36 4.14 9.72
C VAL A 95 -5.85 2.97 10.58
N ALA A 96 -5.24 3.24 11.74
CA ALA A 96 -4.74 2.19 12.64
C ALA A 96 -5.84 1.25 13.15
N LYS A 97 -7.08 1.75 13.37
CA LYS A 97 -8.21 0.91 13.76
C LYS A 97 -8.56 -0.07 12.64
N VAL A 98 -8.68 0.42 11.40
CA VAL A 98 -8.98 -0.43 10.24
C VAL A 98 -7.87 -1.46 9.99
N LEU A 99 -6.60 -1.07 10.13
CA LEU A 99 -5.47 -1.99 9.99
C LEU A 99 -5.44 -3.06 11.09
N GLY A 100 -5.83 -2.71 12.31
CA GLY A 100 -5.94 -3.66 13.41
C GLY A 100 -6.94 -4.78 13.18
N ASP A 101 -7.97 -4.52 12.37
CA ASP A 101 -8.98 -5.50 11.97
C ASP A 101 -8.60 -6.25 10.65
N ASN A 102 -7.46 -5.88 10.02
CA ASN A 102 -6.95 -6.48 8.78
C ASN A 102 -5.45 -6.81 8.91
N PRO A 103 -5.07 -7.81 9.75
CA PRO A 103 -3.67 -8.09 10.10
C PRO A 103 -2.81 -8.62 8.94
N ASP A 104 -3.42 -9.09 7.86
CA ASP A 104 -2.73 -9.69 6.70
C ASP A 104 -2.38 -8.68 5.60
N ILE A 105 -2.55 -7.39 5.88
CA ILE A 105 -2.21 -6.32 4.95
C ILE A 105 -0.77 -5.84 5.20
N ALA A 106 0.06 -5.85 4.16
CA ALA A 106 1.34 -5.17 4.19
C ALA A 106 1.15 -3.66 4.01
N VAL A 107 1.82 -2.87 4.83
CA VAL A 107 1.65 -1.41 4.93
C VAL A 107 2.99 -0.74 4.66
N LEU A 108 3.07 -0.03 3.54
CA LEU A 108 4.20 0.83 3.21
C LEU A 108 3.79 2.29 3.40
N ILE A 109 4.53 3.01 4.22
CA ILE A 109 4.34 4.43 4.45
C ILE A 109 5.43 5.18 3.70
N GLU A 110 5.07 5.93 2.66
CA GLU A 110 5.98 6.75 1.88
C GLU A 110 5.81 8.23 2.21
N GLY A 111 6.93 8.89 2.53
CA GLY A 111 6.99 10.34 2.66
C GLY A 111 7.49 10.99 1.37
N HIS A 112 6.87 12.09 0.95
CA HIS A 112 7.21 12.84 -0.25
C HIS A 112 7.36 14.32 0.06
N THR A 113 8.26 14.98 -0.66
CA THR A 113 8.45 16.45 -0.64
C THR A 113 8.14 17.03 -2.02
N ASP A 114 8.11 18.34 -2.12
CA ASP A 114 8.31 19.06 -3.37
C ASP A 114 9.81 19.22 -3.68
N ASP A 115 10.12 19.95 -4.74
CA ASP A 115 11.50 20.23 -5.18
C ASP A 115 12.16 21.44 -4.46
N ASP A 116 11.48 22.06 -3.50
CA ASP A 116 12.12 23.07 -2.66
C ASP A 116 13.16 22.40 -1.76
N GLY A 117 14.42 22.79 -1.91
CA GLY A 117 15.51 22.22 -1.10
C GLY A 117 15.34 22.52 0.37
N PHE A 118 15.25 21.47 1.18
CA PHE A 118 15.25 21.60 2.63
C PHE A 118 16.66 21.93 3.13
N LYS A 119 16.81 23.12 3.72
CA LYS A 119 18.11 23.63 4.18
C LYS A 119 18.48 23.18 5.58
N GLY A 120 18.24 21.93 5.92
CA GLY A 120 18.65 21.33 7.18
C GLY A 120 18.15 22.03 8.45
N SER A 121 17.67 21.28 9.42
CA SER A 121 17.32 21.76 10.74
C SER A 121 17.58 20.64 11.75
N GLY A 122 18.56 20.84 12.61
CA GLY A 122 18.95 19.82 13.59
C GLY A 122 19.39 18.51 12.91
N PRO A 123 18.73 17.37 13.19
CA PRO A 123 19.13 16.07 12.66
C PRO A 123 18.66 15.79 11.22
N ILE A 124 17.99 16.73 10.56
CA ILE A 124 17.47 16.61 9.18
C ILE A 124 18.40 17.38 8.26
N ALA A 125 19.05 16.70 7.32
CA ALA A 125 20.00 17.32 6.39
C ALA A 125 19.32 17.79 5.09
N ASP A 126 18.40 16.99 4.56
CA ASP A 126 17.79 17.20 3.23
C ASP A 126 16.35 16.67 3.13
N ASN A 127 15.81 16.67 1.91
CA ASN A 127 14.48 16.15 1.60
C ASN A 127 14.36 14.63 1.80
N TRP A 128 15.46 13.87 1.66
CA TRP A 128 15.47 12.43 1.95
C TRP A 128 15.25 12.17 3.44
N ASP A 129 16.01 12.85 4.30
CA ASP A 129 15.86 12.76 5.73
C ASP A 129 14.46 13.20 6.18
N LEU A 130 13.98 14.35 5.66
CA LEU A 130 12.68 14.90 6.02
C LEU A 130 11.55 13.94 5.65
N SER A 131 11.55 13.41 4.42
CA SER A 131 10.51 12.49 3.93
C SER A 131 10.51 11.19 4.72
N THR A 132 11.68 10.62 5.00
CA THR A 132 11.84 9.39 5.80
C THR A 132 11.39 9.62 7.25
N LYS A 133 11.78 10.74 7.86
CA LYS A 133 11.41 11.07 9.24
C LYS A 133 9.91 11.25 9.39
N ARG A 134 9.25 11.85 8.42
CA ARG A 134 7.78 11.98 8.38
C ARG A 134 7.10 10.62 8.26
N ALA A 135 7.59 9.74 7.40
CA ALA A 135 7.07 8.38 7.27
C ALA A 135 7.21 7.60 8.59
N THR A 136 8.37 7.67 9.25
CA THR A 136 8.58 7.00 10.55
C THR A 136 7.71 7.58 11.67
N ALA A 137 7.38 8.89 11.65
CA ALA A 137 6.45 9.48 12.59
C ALA A 137 5.03 8.91 12.47
N ILE A 138 4.59 8.61 11.24
CA ILE A 138 3.30 7.93 11.01
C ILE A 138 3.35 6.49 11.51
N VAL A 139 4.43 5.74 11.25
CA VAL A 139 4.62 4.37 11.78
C VAL A 139 4.51 4.37 13.30
N ALA A 140 5.08 5.36 13.97
CA ALA A 140 5.00 5.45 15.45
C ALA A 140 3.54 5.53 15.93
N ILE A 141 2.70 6.35 15.28
CA ILE A 141 1.27 6.48 15.62
C ILE A 141 0.50 5.19 15.32
N LEU A 142 0.71 4.59 14.14
CA LEU A 142 0.08 3.31 13.79
C LEU A 142 0.41 2.21 14.81
N SER A 143 1.65 2.22 15.30
CA SER A 143 2.17 1.25 16.27
C SER A 143 1.63 1.42 17.71
N GLU A 144 0.95 2.54 18.02
CA GLU A 144 0.25 2.75 19.29
C GLU A 144 -0.94 1.77 19.42
N ASN A 145 -1.56 1.39 18.31
CA ASN A 145 -2.62 0.38 18.29
C ASN A 145 -2.02 -1.03 18.37
N LYS A 146 -2.27 -1.73 19.50
CA LYS A 146 -1.74 -3.07 19.76
C LYS A 146 -2.22 -4.15 18.79
N LYS A 147 -3.34 -3.91 18.08
CA LYS A 147 -3.86 -4.85 17.07
C LYS A 147 -3.13 -4.74 15.73
N VAL A 148 -2.42 -3.65 15.47
CA VAL A 148 -1.65 -3.49 14.24
C VAL A 148 -0.43 -4.40 14.28
N ASN A 149 -0.30 -5.26 13.26
CA ASN A 149 0.87 -6.11 13.11
C ASN A 149 2.09 -5.29 12.64
N LYS A 150 3.00 -5.01 13.57
CA LYS A 150 4.19 -4.18 13.33
C LYS A 150 5.16 -4.79 12.31
N GLN A 151 5.15 -6.10 12.12
CA GLN A 151 5.98 -6.78 11.11
C GLN A 151 5.58 -6.43 9.68
N ASN A 152 4.35 -5.96 9.49
CA ASN A 152 3.83 -5.55 8.20
C ASN A 152 4.06 -4.06 7.88
N LEU A 153 4.63 -3.29 8.83
CA LEU A 153 4.86 -1.86 8.65
C LEU A 153 6.25 -1.60 8.05
N THR A 154 6.30 -0.81 7.01
CA THR A 154 7.54 -0.30 6.39
C THR A 154 7.45 1.20 6.21
N ALA A 155 8.51 1.94 6.56
CA ALA A 155 8.63 3.37 6.28
C ALA A 155 9.67 3.63 5.21
N ALA A 156 9.37 4.53 4.26
CA ALA A 156 10.29 4.94 3.21
C ALA A 156 10.20 6.45 2.95
N GLY A 157 11.33 7.07 2.60
CA GLY A 157 11.39 8.42 2.06
C GLY A 157 11.52 8.36 0.54
N ARG A 158 10.88 9.28 -0.16
CA ARG A 158 10.92 9.41 -1.63
C ARG A 158 11.46 10.76 -2.08
N SER A 159 11.78 11.65 -1.12
CA SER A 159 12.23 13.01 -1.43
C SER A 159 11.28 13.70 -2.44
N GLU A 160 11.79 14.45 -3.40
CA GLU A 160 11.05 15.09 -4.50
C GLU A 160 10.91 14.21 -5.76
N TYR A 161 11.46 12.98 -5.77
CA TYR A 161 11.61 12.17 -6.99
C TYR A 161 10.39 11.34 -7.40
N ALA A 162 9.26 11.54 -6.74
CA ALA A 162 7.99 10.89 -7.11
C ALA A 162 6.83 11.92 -7.08
N PRO A 163 6.89 12.97 -7.90
CA PRO A 163 5.86 14.01 -7.92
C PRO A 163 4.54 13.48 -8.51
N LEU A 164 3.42 13.92 -7.95
CA LEU A 164 2.07 13.70 -8.53
C LEU A 164 1.73 14.78 -9.56
N MET A 165 2.22 16.00 -9.34
CA MET A 165 1.98 17.16 -10.18
C MET A 165 3.29 17.93 -10.43
N SER A 166 3.27 18.83 -11.40
CA SER A 166 4.41 19.69 -11.68
C SER A 166 4.75 20.55 -10.45
N ASN A 167 6.02 20.62 -10.10
CA ASN A 167 6.55 21.52 -9.07
C ASN A 167 6.62 23.01 -9.51
N ALA A 168 6.24 23.33 -10.75
CA ALA A 168 6.24 24.70 -11.24
C ALA A 168 5.14 25.57 -10.60
N THR A 169 4.15 24.99 -9.95
CA THR A 169 3.04 25.69 -9.31
C THR A 169 2.96 25.43 -7.81
N ALA A 170 2.48 26.40 -7.04
CA ALA A 170 2.28 26.26 -5.61
C ALA A 170 1.29 25.12 -5.27
N GLU A 171 0.27 24.94 -6.11
CA GLU A 171 -0.69 23.85 -5.97
C GLU A 171 -0.02 22.48 -6.18
N GLY A 172 0.76 22.33 -7.25
CA GLY A 172 1.49 21.10 -7.55
C GLY A 172 2.47 20.75 -6.43
N LYS A 173 3.24 21.72 -5.92
CA LYS A 173 4.10 21.54 -4.74
C LYS A 173 3.31 21.08 -3.53
N ALA A 174 2.14 21.68 -3.26
CA ALA A 174 1.29 21.27 -2.14
C ALA A 174 0.82 19.82 -2.25
N LYS A 175 0.48 19.35 -3.45
CA LYS A 175 0.10 17.95 -3.72
C LYS A 175 1.29 17.00 -3.61
N ASN A 176 2.48 17.44 -3.99
CA ASN A 176 3.70 16.63 -3.91
C ASN A 176 4.14 16.44 -2.44
N ARG A 177 3.97 17.45 -1.59
CA ARG A 177 4.21 17.33 -0.13
C ARG A 177 3.12 16.51 0.53
N ARG A 178 3.31 15.20 0.63
CA ARG A 178 2.33 14.25 1.14
C ARG A 178 2.94 13.05 1.86
N ILE A 179 2.11 12.34 2.57
CA ILE A 179 2.34 10.96 2.99
C ILE A 179 1.39 10.06 2.21
N GLU A 180 1.88 8.95 1.72
CA GLU A 180 1.07 7.87 1.18
C GLU A 180 1.17 6.65 2.09
N ILE A 181 0.03 6.15 2.59
CA ILE A 181 -0.06 4.84 3.24
C ILE A 181 -0.57 3.88 2.18
N ILE A 182 0.30 2.97 1.74
CA ILE A 182 0.06 2.04 0.65
C ILE A 182 -0.22 0.66 1.25
N LEU A 183 -1.43 0.18 1.06
CA LEU A 183 -1.93 -1.07 1.61
C LEU A 183 -1.92 -2.13 0.51
N THR A 184 -1.17 -3.20 0.72
CA THR A 184 -0.98 -4.27 -0.26
C THR A 184 -1.44 -5.60 0.35
N PRO A 185 -2.30 -6.38 -0.33
CA PRO A 185 -2.65 -7.71 0.13
C PRO A 185 -1.43 -8.61 0.08
N ARG A 186 -1.25 -9.47 1.06
CA ARG A 186 -0.20 -10.49 1.01
C ARG A 186 -0.56 -11.55 -0.03
N LEU A 187 0.38 -11.81 -0.92
CA LEU A 187 0.22 -12.74 -2.05
C LEU A 187 1.05 -14.03 -1.84
N ASP A 188 1.40 -14.34 -0.59
CA ASP A 188 2.25 -15.49 -0.26
C ASP A 188 1.64 -16.81 -0.75
N GLU A 189 0.31 -16.95 -0.71
CA GLU A 189 -0.41 -18.12 -1.21
C GLU A 189 -0.31 -18.25 -2.73
N ILE A 190 -0.49 -17.14 -3.46
CA ILE A 190 -0.35 -17.09 -4.92
C ILE A 190 1.08 -17.45 -5.33
N SER A 191 2.07 -16.88 -4.62
CA SER A 191 3.48 -17.17 -4.89
C SER A 191 3.83 -18.64 -4.64
N LYS A 192 3.26 -19.28 -3.60
CA LYS A 192 3.43 -20.72 -3.37
C LYS A 192 2.84 -21.54 -4.50
N MET A 193 1.61 -21.27 -4.91
CA MET A 193 0.95 -21.98 -6.01
C MET A 193 1.72 -21.84 -7.33
N LEU A 194 2.34 -20.70 -7.61
CA LEU A 194 3.16 -20.49 -8.82
C LEU A 194 4.50 -21.24 -8.76
N ASN A 195 5.10 -21.39 -7.59
CA ASN A 195 6.41 -22.05 -7.44
C ASN A 195 6.33 -23.60 -7.40
N GLU A 196 5.15 -24.18 -7.37
CA GLU A 196 4.93 -25.63 -7.43
C GLU A 196 4.77 -26.14 -8.89
N PHE A 197 5.09 -25.31 -9.89
CA PHE A 197 5.23 -25.71 -11.30
C PHE A 197 6.67 -26.23 -11.58
#